data_0168ae5b97d2cdcea030589a2a8c1486
#
_entry.id   0168ae5b97d2cdcea030589a2a8c1486
#
_cell.length_a   1.000
_cell.length_b   1.000
_cell.length_c   1.000
_cell.angle_alpha   90.00
_cell.angle_beta   90.00
_cell.angle_gamma   90.00
#
_symmetry.space_group_name_H-M   'P 1'
#
loop_
_entity.id
_entity.type
_entity.pdbx_description
1 polymer ?
#
loop_
_entity_poly.entity_id
_entity_poly.type
_entity_poly.pdbx_seq_one_letter_code
_entity_poly.pdbx_strand_id
1 'polypeptide(L)'
;THDFHPYFAAYPPNLVSKILFKYGKNKKTLLDPFMGGGSAIVEGVRNGFKTIGVDISEFSKFITQGKTKPFKINQKIFDNFIKSVNKNINDYKIGKLKKKNIKIPKITNSNKWFNENSLYELSIILNLVSKIRNKDHKNFFLVCLSSILRSCSNAKNAQQHLNIKKEKKIPDT
;
A
#
# COMPACT_ATOMS: atom_id res chain seq x y z
N THR A 1 -10.55 -3.85 4.87
CA THR A 1 -10.10 -2.51 4.41
C THR A 1 -9.07 -1.86 5.33
N HIS A 2 -9.14 -2.05 6.65
CA HIS A 2 -8.18 -1.47 7.59
C HIS A 2 -6.77 -2.07 7.44
N ASP A 3 -6.68 -3.38 7.23
CA ASP A 3 -5.43 -4.12 7.07
C ASP A 3 -4.80 -3.95 5.68
N PHE A 4 -5.49 -3.25 4.78
CA PHE A 4 -5.06 -3.05 3.40
C PHE A 4 -3.71 -2.31 3.28
N HIS A 5 -3.40 -1.45 4.23
CA HIS A 5 -2.08 -0.86 4.42
C HIS A 5 -1.85 -0.65 5.93
N PRO A 6 -0.83 -1.27 6.53
CA PRO A 6 -0.50 -1.04 7.93
C PRO A 6 -0.07 0.41 8.15
N TYR A 7 -0.65 1.05 9.16
CA TYR A 7 -0.29 2.41 9.58
C TYR A 7 -0.12 2.43 11.09
N PHE A 8 1.03 2.90 11.55
CA PHE A 8 1.32 2.99 12.98
C PHE A 8 0.42 4.02 13.64
N ALA A 9 0.05 3.76 14.90
CA ALA A 9 -0.83 4.62 15.70
C ALA A 9 -2.25 4.83 15.11
N ALA A 10 -2.74 3.88 14.31
CA ALA A 10 -4.12 3.91 13.84
C ALA A 10 -5.10 3.58 14.98
N TYR A 11 -6.24 4.25 15.03
CA TYR A 11 -7.31 3.89 15.95
C TYR A 11 -7.87 2.49 15.63
N PRO A 12 -8.18 1.68 16.66
CA PRO A 12 -8.88 0.42 16.44
C PRO A 12 -10.24 0.68 15.76
N PRO A 13 -10.57 -0.01 14.66
CA PRO A 13 -11.83 0.18 13.93
C PRO A 13 -13.06 0.07 14.81
N ASN A 14 -13.08 -0.92 15.73
CA ASN A 14 -14.18 -1.15 16.66
C ASN A 14 -14.42 0.03 17.61
N LEU A 15 -13.38 0.77 18.00
CA LEU A 15 -13.53 1.96 18.82
C LEU A 15 -14.27 3.05 18.04
N VAL A 16 -13.85 3.29 16.79
CA VAL A 16 -14.48 4.29 15.94
C VAL A 16 -15.94 3.93 15.67
N SER A 17 -16.23 2.68 15.32
CA SER A 17 -17.61 2.21 15.10
C SER A 17 -18.48 2.42 16.33
N LYS A 18 -18.00 2.12 17.56
CA LYS A 18 -18.73 2.39 18.80
C LYS A 18 -19.04 3.86 19.01
N ILE A 19 -18.06 4.75 18.74
CA ILE A 19 -18.24 6.19 18.85
C ILE A 19 -19.28 6.69 17.84
N LEU A 20 -19.18 6.24 16.59
CA LEU A 20 -20.16 6.59 15.55
C LEU A 20 -21.57 6.11 15.89
N PHE A 21 -21.71 4.89 16.41
CA PHE A 21 -22.99 4.35 16.88
C PHE A 21 -23.58 5.18 18.02
N LYS A 22 -22.76 5.57 19.00
CA LYS A 22 -23.23 6.31 20.19
C LYS A 22 -23.58 7.76 19.88
N TYR A 23 -22.76 8.44 19.09
CA TYR A 23 -22.85 9.90 18.90
C TYR A 23 -23.29 10.31 17.49
N GLY A 24 -23.27 9.38 16.54
CA GLY A 24 -23.52 9.65 15.11
C GLY A 24 -24.96 9.52 14.64
N LYS A 25 -25.92 9.05 15.48
CA LYS A 25 -27.29 8.67 15.08
C LYS A 25 -28.03 9.70 14.20
N ASN A 26 -27.84 11.00 14.45
CA ASN A 26 -28.49 12.09 13.72
C ASN A 26 -27.49 12.94 12.91
N LYS A 27 -26.27 12.46 12.71
CA LYS A 27 -25.22 13.17 12.01
C LYS A 27 -24.97 12.56 10.65
N LYS A 28 -24.68 13.41 9.68
CA LYS A 28 -24.41 12.99 8.30
C LYS A 28 -22.95 13.18 7.88
N THR A 29 -22.19 13.95 8.65
CA THR A 29 -20.80 14.30 8.32
C THR A 29 -19.87 13.97 9.46
N LEU A 30 -18.74 13.33 9.13
CA LEU A 30 -17.63 13.06 10.02
C LEU A 30 -16.41 13.85 9.55
N LEU A 31 -15.82 14.61 10.46
CA LEU A 31 -14.54 15.29 10.26
C LEU A 31 -13.47 14.61 11.11
N ASP A 32 -12.37 14.25 10.48
CA ASP A 32 -11.13 13.83 11.16
C ASP A 32 -10.00 14.78 10.76
N PRO A 33 -9.60 15.71 11.64
CA PRO A 33 -8.58 16.72 11.34
C PRO A 33 -7.15 16.17 11.39
N PHE A 34 -6.95 14.92 11.84
CA PHE A 34 -5.65 14.23 11.93
C PHE A 34 -5.78 12.77 11.47
N MET A 35 -6.27 12.60 10.24
CA MET A 35 -6.77 11.31 9.76
C MET A 35 -5.73 10.18 9.71
N GLY A 36 -4.43 10.47 9.62
CA GLY A 36 -3.38 9.45 9.55
C GLY A 36 -3.67 8.36 8.53
N GLY A 37 -3.68 7.11 8.96
CA GLY A 37 -4.04 5.95 8.13
C GLY A 37 -5.53 5.83 7.78
N GLY A 38 -6.37 6.80 8.19
CA GLY A 38 -7.76 6.94 7.77
C GLY A 38 -8.74 6.02 8.47
N SER A 39 -8.47 5.51 9.67
CA SER A 39 -9.39 4.59 10.37
C SER A 39 -10.78 5.20 10.58
N ALA A 40 -10.84 6.45 11.03
CA ALA A 40 -12.12 7.14 11.24
C ALA A 40 -12.84 7.38 9.89
N ILE A 41 -12.10 7.77 8.87
CA ILE A 41 -12.65 8.01 7.53
C ILE A 41 -13.22 6.72 6.93
N VAL A 42 -12.49 5.59 7.03
CA VAL A 42 -12.94 4.28 6.55
C VAL A 42 -14.22 3.85 7.26
N GLU A 43 -14.26 3.92 8.60
CA GLU A 43 -15.45 3.57 9.36
C GLU A 43 -16.62 4.53 9.10
N GLY A 44 -16.35 5.81 8.93
CA GLY A 44 -17.36 6.79 8.53
C GLY A 44 -18.02 6.43 7.19
N VAL A 45 -17.21 6.15 6.16
CA VAL A 45 -17.71 5.70 4.84
C VAL A 45 -18.52 4.42 4.96
N ARG A 46 -18.04 3.41 5.73
CA ARG A 46 -18.76 2.14 5.94
C ARG A 46 -20.11 2.32 6.62
N ASN A 47 -20.24 3.33 7.48
CA ASN A 47 -21.48 3.65 8.20
C ASN A 47 -22.32 4.74 7.50
N GLY A 48 -22.05 5.06 6.23
CA GLY A 48 -22.84 5.97 5.40
C GLY A 48 -22.64 7.46 5.69
N PHE A 49 -21.57 7.85 6.42
CA PHE A 49 -21.26 9.26 6.65
C PHE A 49 -20.58 9.88 5.43
N LYS A 50 -20.88 11.15 5.18
CA LYS A 50 -20.00 12.02 4.40
C LYS A 50 -18.74 12.28 5.23
N THR A 51 -17.58 11.92 4.73
CA THR A 51 -16.33 12.02 5.49
C THR A 51 -15.42 13.11 4.95
N ILE A 52 -14.78 13.84 5.87
CA ILE A 52 -13.75 14.84 5.58
C ILE A 52 -12.53 14.46 6.41
N GLY A 53 -11.44 14.14 5.76
CA GLY A 53 -10.15 13.86 6.43
C GLY A 53 -9.14 14.93 6.08
N VAL A 54 -8.41 15.41 7.09
CA VAL A 54 -7.30 16.35 6.95
C VAL A 54 -6.05 15.72 7.53
N ASP A 55 -4.92 15.88 6.84
CA ASP A 55 -3.61 15.48 7.34
C ASP A 55 -2.52 16.29 6.64
N ILE A 56 -1.42 16.56 7.34
CA ILE A 56 -0.25 17.24 6.78
C ILE A 56 0.53 16.31 5.83
N SER A 57 0.40 15.01 6.03
CA SER A 57 1.12 13.99 5.26
C SER A 57 0.37 13.65 3.97
N GLU A 58 0.98 13.93 2.83
CA GLU A 58 0.46 13.47 1.53
C GLU A 58 0.39 11.94 1.45
N PHE A 59 1.24 11.23 2.21
CA PHE A 59 1.20 9.77 2.29
C PHE A 59 -0.06 9.28 3.03
N SER A 60 -0.45 9.95 4.12
CA SER A 60 -1.72 9.68 4.82
C SER A 60 -2.92 9.86 3.89
N LYS A 61 -2.94 10.95 3.14
CA LYS A 61 -3.96 11.23 2.13
C LYS A 61 -4.01 10.13 1.04
N PHE A 62 -2.84 9.75 0.53
CA PHE A 62 -2.72 8.70 -0.48
C PHE A 62 -3.29 7.36 0.01
N ILE A 63 -2.91 6.91 1.22
CA ILE A 63 -3.40 5.66 1.81
C ILE A 63 -4.91 5.73 2.07
N THR A 64 -5.39 6.82 2.68
CA THR A 64 -6.81 6.99 3.02
C THR A 64 -7.67 7.01 1.76
N GLN A 65 -7.26 7.71 0.71
CA GLN A 65 -7.94 7.67 -0.58
C GLN A 65 -7.95 6.27 -1.17
N GLY A 66 -6.84 5.53 -1.07
CA GLY A 66 -6.76 4.15 -1.52
C GLY A 66 -7.68 3.20 -0.75
N LYS A 67 -8.03 3.50 0.51
CA LYS A 67 -8.93 2.69 1.34
C LYS A 67 -10.41 3.05 1.19
N THR A 68 -10.74 4.29 0.82
CA THR A 68 -12.09 4.85 0.95
C THR A 68 -12.78 5.17 -0.37
N LYS A 69 -12.02 5.41 -1.43
CA LYS A 69 -12.65 5.65 -2.73
C LYS A 69 -13.35 4.37 -3.20
N PRO A 70 -14.62 4.47 -3.61
CA PRO A 70 -15.33 3.31 -4.14
C PRO A 70 -14.69 2.93 -5.47
N PHE A 71 -13.87 1.90 -5.44
CA PHE A 71 -13.34 1.32 -6.67
C PHE A 71 -14.38 0.40 -7.25
N LYS A 72 -14.88 0.72 -8.40
CA LYS A 72 -15.48 -0.27 -9.27
C LYS A 72 -14.36 -1.04 -10.01
N ILE A 73 -13.43 -1.60 -9.25
CA ILE A 73 -12.55 -2.62 -9.82
C ILE A 73 -13.40 -3.87 -9.88
N ASN A 74 -13.88 -4.20 -11.07
CA ASN A 74 -14.50 -5.50 -11.23
C ASN A 74 -13.41 -6.57 -11.14
N GLN A 75 -13.80 -7.79 -10.76
CA GLN A 75 -12.90 -8.93 -10.59
C GLN A 75 -12.01 -9.14 -11.83
N LYS A 76 -12.55 -8.95 -13.03
CA LYS A 76 -11.83 -9.12 -14.30
C LYS A 76 -10.62 -8.17 -14.44
N ILE A 77 -10.77 -6.90 -14.01
CA ILE A 77 -9.67 -5.93 -14.05
C ILE A 77 -8.56 -6.36 -13.09
N PHE A 78 -8.95 -6.77 -11.89
CA PHE A 78 -8.01 -7.27 -10.88
C PHE A 78 -7.27 -8.51 -11.37
N ASP A 79 -7.99 -9.53 -11.86
CA ASP A 79 -7.41 -10.78 -12.34
C ASP A 79 -6.47 -10.56 -13.53
N ASN A 80 -6.84 -9.69 -14.46
CA ASN A 80 -6.00 -9.35 -15.61
C ASN A 80 -4.70 -8.66 -15.16
N PHE A 81 -4.78 -7.78 -14.16
CA PHE A 81 -3.58 -7.16 -13.60
C PHE A 81 -2.68 -8.19 -12.94
N ILE A 82 -3.22 -9.07 -12.09
CA ILE A 82 -2.45 -10.15 -11.44
C ILE A 82 -1.82 -11.08 -12.46
N LYS A 83 -2.56 -11.50 -13.51
CA LYS A 83 -2.01 -12.30 -14.61
C LYS A 83 -0.84 -11.59 -15.30
N SER A 84 -0.95 -10.29 -15.53
CA SER A 84 0.12 -9.48 -16.12
C SER A 84 1.35 -9.40 -15.21
N VAL A 85 1.16 -9.23 -13.91
CA VAL A 85 2.24 -9.23 -12.91
C VAL A 85 2.97 -10.57 -12.94
N ASN A 86 2.24 -11.67 -12.77
CA ASN A 86 2.80 -13.02 -12.74
C ASN A 86 3.57 -13.35 -14.03
N LYS A 87 3.00 -13.01 -15.18
CA LYS A 87 3.68 -13.21 -16.49
C LYS A 87 4.99 -12.44 -16.55
N ASN A 88 5.01 -11.14 -16.23
CA ASN A 88 6.21 -10.33 -16.36
C ASN A 88 7.30 -10.72 -15.33
N ILE A 89 6.92 -11.11 -14.12
CA ILE A 89 7.86 -11.63 -13.11
C ILE A 89 8.44 -12.97 -13.59
N ASN A 90 7.62 -13.85 -14.13
CA ASN A 90 8.11 -15.13 -14.68
C ASN A 90 9.05 -14.90 -15.89
N ASP A 91 8.67 -14.00 -16.80
CA ASP A 91 9.50 -13.63 -17.96
C ASP A 91 10.86 -13.04 -17.52
N TYR A 92 10.89 -12.32 -16.41
CA TYR A 92 12.13 -11.85 -15.79
C TYR A 92 12.97 -13.02 -15.23
N LYS A 93 12.35 -13.92 -14.47
CA LYS A 93 13.03 -15.07 -13.84
C LYS A 93 13.66 -16.02 -14.87
N ILE A 94 13.01 -16.23 -16.02
CA ILE A 94 13.51 -17.08 -17.10
C ILE A 94 14.36 -16.32 -18.15
N GLY A 95 14.70 -15.06 -17.89
CA GLY A 95 15.58 -14.25 -18.74
C GLY A 95 14.97 -13.67 -20.02
N LYS A 96 13.65 -13.89 -20.27
CA LYS A 96 12.94 -13.28 -21.41
C LYS A 96 12.83 -11.77 -21.26
N LEU A 97 12.51 -11.29 -20.06
CA LEU A 97 12.49 -9.85 -19.74
C LEU A 97 13.86 -9.43 -19.20
N LYS A 98 14.66 -8.76 -20.03
CA LYS A 98 16.01 -8.33 -19.66
C LYS A 98 15.98 -7.16 -18.66
N LYS A 99 16.91 -7.15 -17.71
CA LYS A 99 17.09 -6.09 -16.69
C LYS A 99 17.07 -4.68 -17.27
N LYS A 100 17.73 -4.45 -18.41
CA LYS A 100 17.79 -3.14 -19.08
C LYS A 100 16.41 -2.56 -19.51
N ASN A 101 15.41 -3.42 -19.63
CA ASN A 101 14.05 -3.03 -20.04
C ASN A 101 13.14 -2.72 -18.83
N ILE A 102 13.67 -2.88 -17.60
CA ILE A 102 12.93 -2.63 -16.37
C ILE A 102 13.37 -1.27 -15.82
N LYS A 103 12.44 -0.32 -15.77
CA LYS A 103 12.71 1.00 -15.21
C LYS A 103 12.70 0.94 -13.69
N ILE A 104 13.86 1.03 -13.07
CA ILE A 104 14.00 1.10 -11.60
C ILE A 104 13.83 2.56 -11.15
N PRO A 105 13.00 2.82 -10.12
CA PRO A 105 12.88 4.16 -9.56
C PRO A 105 14.21 4.58 -8.88
N LYS A 106 14.52 5.87 -8.93
CA LYS A 106 15.68 6.42 -8.21
C LYS A 106 15.38 6.41 -6.71
N ILE A 107 15.98 5.47 -5.99
CA ILE A 107 15.84 5.33 -4.54
C ILE A 107 17.24 5.42 -3.93
N THR A 108 17.45 6.35 -3.00
CA THR A 108 18.72 6.48 -2.28
C THR A 108 19.00 5.20 -1.48
N ASN A 109 20.19 4.64 -1.68
CA ASN A 109 20.63 3.41 -1.02
C ASN A 109 19.69 2.22 -1.23
N SER A 110 19.09 2.08 -2.42
CA SER A 110 18.16 0.98 -2.72
C SER A 110 18.74 -0.41 -2.43
N ASN A 111 20.05 -0.61 -2.66
CA ASN A 111 20.78 -1.86 -2.39
C ASN A 111 20.87 -2.21 -0.89
N LYS A 112 20.75 -1.23 0.01
CA LYS A 112 20.64 -1.50 1.46
C LYS A 112 19.27 -2.00 1.85
N TRP A 113 18.22 -1.48 1.19
CA TRP A 113 16.84 -1.75 1.54
C TRP A 113 16.26 -2.97 0.83
N PHE A 114 16.72 -3.29 -0.37
CA PHE A 114 16.20 -4.39 -1.17
C PHE A 114 17.35 -5.23 -1.73
N ASN A 115 17.17 -6.55 -1.74
CA ASN A 115 18.02 -7.38 -2.58
C ASN A 115 17.70 -7.12 -4.06
N GLU A 116 18.62 -7.48 -4.94
CA GLU A 116 18.50 -7.17 -6.37
C GLU A 116 17.22 -7.73 -6.99
N ASN A 117 16.89 -8.99 -6.71
CA ASN A 117 15.69 -9.62 -7.28
C ASN A 117 14.41 -8.95 -6.82
N SER A 118 14.27 -8.67 -5.51
CA SER A 118 13.10 -7.94 -4.98
C SER A 118 12.97 -6.56 -5.61
N LEU A 119 14.08 -5.85 -5.81
CA LEU A 119 14.07 -4.52 -6.43
C LEU A 119 13.56 -4.58 -7.88
N TYR A 120 13.99 -5.57 -8.67
CA TYR A 120 13.50 -5.75 -10.03
C TYR A 120 12.03 -6.18 -10.06
N GLU A 121 11.62 -7.15 -9.24
CA GLU A 121 10.23 -7.62 -9.17
C GLU A 121 9.27 -6.48 -8.77
N LEU A 122 9.60 -5.70 -7.74
CA LEU A 122 8.82 -4.53 -7.32
C LEU A 122 8.78 -3.45 -8.42
N SER A 123 9.89 -3.26 -9.14
CA SER A 123 9.97 -2.32 -10.25
C SER A 123 9.11 -2.77 -11.44
N ILE A 124 9.01 -4.07 -11.72
CA ILE A 124 8.10 -4.62 -12.73
C ILE A 124 6.66 -4.27 -12.37
N ILE A 125 6.25 -4.51 -11.12
CA ILE A 125 4.90 -4.19 -10.65
C ILE A 125 4.64 -2.68 -10.80
N LEU A 126 5.57 -1.84 -10.35
CA LEU A 126 5.45 -0.38 -10.46
C LEU A 126 5.31 0.08 -11.93
N ASN A 127 6.10 -0.51 -12.83
CA ASN A 127 6.04 -0.21 -14.27
C ASN A 127 4.68 -0.61 -14.87
N LEU A 128 4.09 -1.73 -14.44
CA LEU A 128 2.74 -2.13 -14.86
C LEU A 128 1.68 -1.17 -14.32
N VAL A 129 1.75 -0.81 -13.04
CA VAL A 129 0.83 0.16 -12.42
C VAL A 129 0.93 1.53 -13.09
N SER A 130 2.15 1.95 -13.47
CA SER A 130 2.35 3.26 -14.14
C SER A 130 1.59 3.40 -15.45
N LYS A 131 1.34 2.29 -16.15
CA LYS A 131 0.60 2.23 -17.43
C LYS A 131 -0.92 2.30 -17.26
N ILE A 132 -1.43 2.16 -16.04
CA ILE A 132 -2.88 2.25 -15.77
C ILE A 132 -3.34 3.70 -15.96
N ARG A 133 -4.28 3.91 -16.88
CA ARG A 133 -4.82 5.25 -17.21
C ARG A 133 -5.83 5.74 -16.17
N ASN A 134 -6.70 4.84 -15.68
CA ASN A 134 -7.69 5.19 -14.66
C ASN A 134 -6.98 5.53 -13.35
N LYS A 135 -7.15 6.77 -12.88
CA LYS A 135 -6.45 7.32 -11.70
C LYS A 135 -6.80 6.56 -10.41
N ASP A 136 -8.05 6.17 -10.24
CA ASP A 136 -8.50 5.48 -9.02
C ASP A 136 -7.97 4.04 -8.99
N HIS A 137 -8.02 3.31 -10.11
CA HIS A 137 -7.40 1.99 -10.24
C HIS A 137 -5.89 2.07 -9.99
N LYS A 138 -5.21 3.05 -10.60
CA LYS A 138 -3.78 3.27 -10.39
C LYS A 138 -3.46 3.50 -8.92
N ASN A 139 -4.21 4.38 -8.24
CA ASN A 139 -4.02 4.68 -6.83
C ASN A 139 -4.21 3.43 -5.96
N PHE A 140 -5.24 2.63 -6.24
CA PHE A 140 -5.48 1.36 -5.56
C PHE A 140 -4.27 0.43 -5.67
N PHE A 141 -3.80 0.13 -6.88
CA PHE A 141 -2.66 -0.78 -7.06
C PHE A 141 -1.35 -0.21 -6.51
N LEU A 142 -1.17 1.13 -6.49
CA LEU A 142 -0.04 1.76 -5.80
C LEU A 142 -0.11 1.55 -4.28
N VAL A 143 -1.29 1.64 -3.67
CA VAL A 143 -1.45 1.38 -2.23
C VAL A 143 -1.19 -0.11 -1.94
N CYS A 144 -1.68 -1.03 -2.79
CA CYS A 144 -1.34 -2.46 -2.69
C CYS A 144 0.18 -2.69 -2.76
N LEU A 145 0.86 -2.07 -3.73
CA LEU A 145 2.31 -2.17 -3.86
C LEU A 145 3.01 -1.61 -2.62
N SER A 146 2.57 -0.44 -2.14
CA SER A 146 3.14 0.18 -0.93
C SER A 146 3.01 -0.71 0.30
N SER A 147 1.91 -1.46 0.44
CA SER A 147 1.67 -2.32 1.60
C SER A 147 2.67 -3.48 1.71
N ILE A 148 3.20 -3.97 0.59
CA ILE A 148 4.14 -5.09 0.54
C ILE A 148 5.61 -4.66 0.57
N LEU A 149 5.93 -3.37 0.35
CA LEU A 149 7.32 -2.90 0.26
C LEU A 149 8.16 -3.31 1.47
N ARG A 150 7.59 -3.19 2.67
CA ARG A 150 8.32 -3.52 3.90
C ARG A 150 8.61 -5.00 4.03
N SER A 151 7.67 -5.87 3.69
CA SER A 151 7.86 -7.33 3.74
C SER A 151 8.85 -7.83 2.69
N CYS A 152 8.93 -7.15 1.54
CA CYS A 152 9.88 -7.45 0.46
C CYS A 152 11.25 -6.79 0.68
N SER A 153 11.43 -6.03 1.75
CA SER A 153 12.67 -5.31 2.04
C SER A 153 13.53 -6.02 3.08
N ASN A 154 14.77 -5.57 3.21
CA ASN A 154 15.70 -5.97 4.28
C ASN A 154 15.37 -5.33 5.64
N ALA A 155 14.28 -4.56 5.75
CA ALA A 155 13.86 -3.94 7.00
C ALA A 155 13.32 -4.99 7.99
N LYS A 156 13.59 -4.78 9.29
CA LYS A 156 13.00 -5.62 10.35
C LYS A 156 11.50 -5.33 10.48
N ASN A 157 10.68 -6.37 10.45
CA ASN A 157 9.22 -6.23 10.45
C ASN A 157 8.62 -5.72 11.77
N ALA A 158 9.33 -5.89 12.90
CA ALA A 158 8.77 -5.69 14.24
C ALA A 158 9.04 -4.32 14.87
N GLN A 159 9.69 -3.37 14.18
CA GLN A 159 10.11 -2.11 14.78
C GLN A 159 9.44 -0.90 14.09
N GLN A 160 9.06 0.09 14.90
CA GLN A 160 8.57 1.39 14.39
C GLN A 160 9.62 2.10 13.52
N HIS A 161 10.91 1.94 13.86
CA HIS A 161 12.02 2.47 13.08
C HIS A 161 12.52 1.46 12.06
N LEU A 162 12.88 1.95 10.87
CA LEU A 162 13.46 1.13 9.81
C LEU A 162 14.89 0.72 10.20
N ASN A 163 15.04 -0.52 10.64
CA ASN A 163 16.33 -1.15 10.86
C ASN A 163 16.55 -2.27 9.83
N ILE A 164 17.76 -2.38 9.33
CA ILE A 164 18.15 -3.42 8.37
C ILE A 164 18.37 -4.72 9.14
N LYS A 165 17.89 -5.85 8.59
CA LYS A 165 18.25 -7.17 9.09
C LYS A 165 19.75 -7.35 8.95
N LYS A 166 20.46 -7.59 10.06
CA LYS A 166 21.85 -8.05 9.96
C LYS A 166 21.82 -9.45 9.34
N GLU A 167 22.53 -9.64 8.23
CA GLU A 167 22.79 -10.98 7.72
C GLU A 167 23.45 -11.77 8.86
N LYS A 168 22.88 -12.95 9.19
CA LYS A 168 23.59 -13.91 10.02
C LYS A 168 24.82 -14.26 9.22
N LYS A 169 26.01 -13.85 9.68
CA LYS A 169 27.26 -14.45 9.22
C LYS A 169 27.08 -15.95 9.43
N ILE A 170 27.01 -16.71 8.36
CA ILE A 170 27.18 -18.16 8.38
C ILE A 170 28.60 -18.35 8.93
N PRO A 171 28.81 -19.08 10.03
CA PRO A 171 30.16 -19.39 10.49
C PRO A 171 30.84 -20.14 9.36
N ASP A 172 32.01 -19.66 8.93
CA ASP A 172 32.88 -20.42 8.03
C ASP A 172 33.18 -21.76 8.72
N THR A 173 32.76 -22.86 8.12
CA THR A 173 33.09 -24.24 8.51
C THR A 173 34.45 -24.64 8.00
#